data_1b58f90f45702f4e58c288fc4a8c8d44
#
_entry.id   1b58f90f45702f4e58c288fc4a8c8d44
#
_cell.length_a   1.000
_cell.length_b   1.000
_cell.length_c   1.000
_cell.angle_alpha   90.00
_cell.angle_beta   90.00
_cell.angle_gamma   90.00
#
_symmetry.space_group_name_H-M   'P 1'
#
loop_
_entity.id
_entity.type
_entity.pdbx_description
1 polymer ?
#
loop_
_entity_poly.entity_id
_entity_poly.type
_entity_poly.pdbx_seq_one_letter_code
_entity_poly.pdbx_strand_id
1 'polypeptide(L)'
;MVLGVLVVAFPLYLAFIASTHTAQDIVQAPMPLLPGSNFWVSYKTALFGSEAGQGSTAPVARMMWVSLMTALIITFGKISISLLSAFAIVYFRFPLKGLFFWMIFITLMLPVEVRIGPTYKVVSDLGMLNSYAGLTIPLIASATATFLFRQFFLTVPDELVEAARMDGAGPMRFFWDILLPLSKTSIAALFVIQFIYGWNQYLWPLLATTTEDMYPVVIGIKRMIAGGDSQNEWNVVMATAILAMLPPAFVVVLMQKWFVKGLVDTEK
;
A
#
# COMPACT_ATOMS: atom_id res chain seq x y z
N MET A 1 19.88 19.57 9.28
CA MET A 1 19.58 18.25 8.72
C MET A 1 19.64 17.15 9.80
N VAL A 2 20.75 16.96 10.53
CA VAL A 2 20.91 15.93 11.58
C VAL A 2 19.85 16.04 12.68
N LEU A 3 19.59 17.25 13.21
CA LEU A 3 18.58 17.48 14.24
C LEU A 3 17.17 17.08 13.77
N GLY A 4 16.81 17.38 12.52
CA GLY A 4 15.51 16.97 11.95
C GLY A 4 15.35 15.45 11.86
N VAL A 5 16.42 14.75 11.47
CA VAL A 5 16.42 13.28 11.43
C VAL A 5 16.26 12.71 12.84
N LEU A 6 16.95 13.25 13.83
CA LEU A 6 16.84 12.81 15.23
C LEU A 6 15.42 13.00 15.78
N VAL A 7 14.79 14.14 15.52
CA VAL A 7 13.41 14.42 15.96
C VAL A 7 12.42 13.43 15.34
N VAL A 8 12.56 13.14 14.03
CA VAL A 8 11.66 12.19 13.33
C VAL A 8 11.94 10.74 13.74
N ALA A 9 13.19 10.37 14.00
CA ALA A 9 13.56 9.02 14.40
C ALA A 9 13.25 8.72 15.88
N PHE A 10 13.13 9.73 16.72
CA PHE A 10 12.93 9.56 18.16
C PHE A 10 11.67 8.75 18.53
N PRO A 11 10.48 9.00 17.98
CA PRO A 11 9.30 8.17 18.24
C PRO A 11 9.50 6.71 17.84
N LEU A 12 10.21 6.44 16.72
CA LEU A 12 10.52 5.09 16.28
C LEU A 12 11.48 4.39 17.22
N TYR A 13 12.48 5.14 17.73
CA TYR A 13 13.39 4.66 18.75
C TYR A 13 12.64 4.28 20.03
N LEU A 14 11.73 5.15 20.51
CA LEU A 14 10.90 4.85 21.69
C LEU A 14 10.03 3.62 21.48
N ALA A 15 9.38 3.46 20.32
CA ALA A 15 8.60 2.27 20.00
C ALA A 15 9.46 1.00 20.01
N PHE A 16 10.68 1.07 19.45
CA PHE A 16 11.63 -0.03 19.48
C PHE A 16 12.04 -0.37 20.93
N ILE A 17 12.43 0.62 21.74
CA ILE A 17 12.78 0.40 23.15
C ILE A 17 11.61 -0.23 23.91
N ALA A 18 10.39 0.31 23.76
CA ALA A 18 9.20 -0.23 24.39
C ALA A 18 8.96 -1.71 23.99
N SER A 19 9.20 -2.09 22.74
CA SER A 19 9.07 -3.49 22.30
C SER A 19 10.04 -4.46 22.99
N THR A 20 11.11 -3.94 23.61
CA THR A 20 12.14 -4.75 24.29
C THR A 20 11.94 -4.92 25.80
N HIS A 21 10.95 -4.26 26.37
CA HIS A 21 10.60 -4.29 27.80
C HIS A 21 9.34 -5.12 28.06
N THR A 22 9.00 -5.33 29.34
CA THR A 22 7.71 -5.90 29.73
C THR A 22 6.62 -4.84 29.66
N ALA A 23 5.35 -5.24 29.53
CA ALA A 23 4.21 -4.31 29.51
C ALA A 23 4.17 -3.44 30.79
N GLN A 24 4.59 -3.98 31.93
CA GLN A 24 4.62 -3.26 33.22
C GLN A 24 5.68 -2.18 33.25
N ASP A 25 6.88 -2.47 32.71
CA ASP A 25 7.99 -1.48 32.69
C ASP A 25 7.67 -0.26 31.82
N ILE A 26 6.89 -0.47 30.75
CA ILE A 26 6.55 0.59 29.78
C ILE A 26 5.58 1.60 30.41
N VAL A 27 4.66 1.12 31.25
CA VAL A 27 3.62 1.97 31.88
C VAL A 27 4.17 2.76 33.07
N GLN A 28 5.30 2.35 33.65
CA GLN A 28 5.93 3.06 34.75
C GLN A 28 6.65 4.33 34.29
N ALA A 29 6.54 5.40 35.06
CA ALA A 29 7.25 6.65 34.79
C ALA A 29 8.48 6.79 35.70
N PRO A 30 9.66 7.17 35.18
CA PRO A 30 9.99 7.43 33.77
C PRO A 30 10.15 6.13 32.94
N MET A 31 9.67 6.13 31.68
CA MET A 31 9.88 5.01 30.77
C MET A 31 11.39 4.78 30.51
N PRO A 32 11.87 3.51 30.53
CA PRO A 32 13.25 3.20 30.20
C PRO A 32 13.63 3.66 28.79
N LEU A 33 14.85 4.21 28.62
CA LEU A 33 15.36 4.67 27.33
C LEU A 33 16.42 3.73 26.74
N LEU A 34 16.81 2.67 27.43
CA LEU A 34 17.78 1.67 26.98
C LEU A 34 17.06 0.36 26.64
N PRO A 35 17.56 -0.45 25.70
CA PRO A 35 16.97 -1.74 25.37
C PRO A 35 16.87 -2.68 26.57
N GLY A 36 15.72 -3.33 26.72
CA GLY A 36 15.48 -4.35 27.75
C GLY A 36 15.80 -5.78 27.26
N SER A 37 15.57 -6.76 28.13
CA SER A 37 15.85 -8.17 27.85
C SER A 37 14.68 -8.94 27.24
N ASN A 38 13.50 -8.32 27.10
CA ASN A 38 12.26 -8.99 26.67
C ASN A 38 12.04 -9.04 25.15
N PHE A 39 13.06 -8.63 24.36
CA PHE A 39 12.98 -8.56 22.90
C PHE A 39 12.42 -9.86 22.26
N TRP A 40 13.06 -10.99 22.51
CA TRP A 40 12.68 -12.26 21.90
C TRP A 40 11.27 -12.70 22.27
N VAL A 41 10.87 -12.48 23.53
CA VAL A 41 9.52 -12.85 24.01
C VAL A 41 8.48 -11.98 23.30
N SER A 42 8.64 -10.65 23.29
CA SER A 42 7.69 -9.73 22.65
C SER A 42 7.52 -10.02 21.15
N TYR A 43 8.63 -10.22 20.42
CA TYR A 43 8.55 -10.48 18.97
C TYR A 43 8.04 -11.89 18.63
N LYS A 44 8.38 -12.91 19.43
CA LYS A 44 7.81 -14.27 19.27
C LYS A 44 6.31 -14.24 19.53
N THR A 45 5.88 -13.61 20.62
CA THR A 45 4.46 -13.45 20.96
C THR A 45 3.71 -12.67 19.88
N ALA A 46 4.28 -11.58 19.38
CA ALA A 46 3.68 -10.82 18.27
C ALA A 46 3.48 -11.70 17.04
N LEU A 47 4.54 -12.33 16.55
CA LEU A 47 4.51 -13.08 15.29
C LEU A 47 3.60 -14.32 15.33
N PHE A 48 3.62 -15.05 16.42
CA PHE A 48 2.99 -16.38 16.49
C PHE A 48 1.80 -16.48 17.47
N GLY A 49 1.52 -15.40 18.21
CA GLY A 49 0.51 -15.37 19.26
C GLY A 49 1.04 -15.84 20.61
N SER A 50 0.26 -15.61 21.67
CA SER A 50 0.57 -16.10 23.02
C SER A 50 0.23 -17.59 23.13
N GLU A 51 1.15 -18.37 23.71
CA GLU A 51 0.91 -19.80 24.01
C GLU A 51 -0.24 -19.99 25.04
N ALA A 52 -0.56 -18.94 25.79
CA ALA A 52 -1.61 -18.97 26.82
C ALA A 52 -3.04 -18.71 26.29
N GLY A 53 -3.23 -18.52 24.98
CA GLY A 53 -4.56 -18.27 24.39
C GLY A 53 -5.21 -16.95 24.84
N GLN A 54 -4.47 -16.07 25.52
CA GLN A 54 -4.98 -14.81 26.09
C GLN A 54 -4.92 -13.60 25.13
N GLY A 55 -4.43 -13.77 23.89
CA GLY A 55 -4.45 -12.71 22.87
C GLY A 55 -5.70 -12.81 22.02
N SER A 56 -6.53 -11.77 22.03
CA SER A 56 -7.77 -11.70 21.27
C SER A 56 -7.59 -11.36 19.79
N THR A 57 -6.39 -11.51 19.23
CA THR A 57 -6.11 -11.14 17.83
C THR A 57 -5.30 -12.22 17.12
N ALA A 58 -5.52 -12.37 15.80
CA ALA A 58 -4.75 -13.27 14.96
C ALA A 58 -3.24 -12.97 15.04
N PRO A 59 -2.35 -13.97 14.85
CA PRO A 59 -0.91 -13.76 14.82
C PRO A 59 -0.51 -12.68 13.82
N VAL A 60 0.42 -11.81 14.20
CA VAL A 60 0.88 -10.70 13.35
C VAL A 60 1.44 -11.19 12.01
N ALA A 61 2.08 -12.35 11.97
CA ALA A 61 2.53 -12.98 10.74
C ALA A 61 1.38 -13.17 9.74
N ARG A 62 0.21 -13.59 10.20
CA ARG A 62 -1.00 -13.71 9.36
C ARG A 62 -1.49 -12.35 8.88
N MET A 63 -1.58 -11.37 9.77
CA MET A 63 -2.01 -10.01 9.42
C MET A 63 -1.07 -9.34 8.43
N MET A 64 0.25 -9.52 8.59
CA MET A 64 1.25 -9.03 7.63
C MET A 64 1.10 -9.70 6.26
N TRP A 65 0.81 -11.01 6.24
CA TRP A 65 0.52 -11.72 5.00
C TRP A 65 -0.71 -11.16 4.29
N VAL A 66 -1.81 -10.93 5.02
CA VAL A 66 -3.03 -10.32 4.46
C VAL A 66 -2.72 -8.93 3.92
N SER A 67 -1.99 -8.09 4.67
CA SER A 67 -1.57 -6.77 4.20
C SER A 67 -0.70 -6.84 2.95
N LEU A 68 0.27 -7.77 2.91
CA LEU A 68 1.17 -7.94 1.77
C LEU A 68 0.40 -8.33 0.50
N MET A 69 -0.46 -9.35 0.60
CA MET A 69 -1.28 -9.79 -0.53
C MET A 69 -2.23 -8.68 -0.99
N THR A 70 -2.91 -8.02 -0.08
CA THR A 70 -3.81 -6.90 -0.38
C THR A 70 -3.05 -5.75 -1.06
N ALA A 71 -1.91 -5.33 -0.51
CA ALA A 71 -1.10 -4.25 -1.08
C ALA A 71 -0.59 -4.60 -2.48
N LEU A 72 -0.10 -5.82 -2.70
CA LEU A 72 0.39 -6.27 -4.01
C LEU A 72 -0.74 -6.35 -5.04
N ILE A 73 -1.89 -6.96 -4.70
CA ILE A 73 -3.03 -7.07 -5.64
C ILE A 73 -3.54 -5.68 -6.03
N ILE A 74 -3.69 -4.77 -5.06
CA ILE A 74 -4.09 -3.39 -5.33
C ILE A 74 -3.07 -2.70 -6.24
N THR A 75 -1.79 -2.84 -5.95
CA THR A 75 -0.71 -2.17 -6.70
C THR A 75 -0.65 -2.67 -8.14
N PHE A 76 -0.57 -3.98 -8.34
CA PHE A 76 -0.53 -4.56 -9.69
C PHE A 76 -1.83 -4.29 -10.46
N GLY A 77 -2.99 -4.40 -9.81
CA GLY A 77 -4.28 -4.09 -10.41
C GLY A 77 -4.36 -2.64 -10.89
N LYS A 78 -4.00 -1.69 -10.02
CA LYS A 78 -3.96 -0.25 -10.37
C LYS A 78 -3.02 0.04 -11.53
N ILE A 79 -1.79 -0.46 -11.48
CA ILE A 79 -0.79 -0.22 -12.53
C ILE A 79 -1.26 -0.81 -13.85
N SER A 80 -1.71 -2.06 -13.87
CA SER A 80 -2.14 -2.74 -15.09
C SER A 80 -3.34 -2.06 -15.76
N ILE A 81 -4.39 -1.77 -14.99
CA ILE A 81 -5.59 -1.10 -15.51
C ILE A 81 -5.25 0.30 -16.00
N SER A 82 -4.40 1.03 -15.25
CA SER A 82 -4.03 2.41 -15.60
C SER A 82 -3.15 2.48 -16.84
N LEU A 83 -2.20 1.55 -17.01
CA LEU A 83 -1.38 1.44 -18.21
C LEU A 83 -2.25 1.17 -19.45
N LEU A 84 -3.13 0.18 -19.38
CA LEU A 84 -4.02 -0.16 -20.48
C LEU A 84 -5.00 0.97 -20.81
N SER A 85 -5.56 1.62 -19.80
CA SER A 85 -6.47 2.76 -19.97
C SER A 85 -5.75 3.95 -20.60
N ALA A 86 -4.55 4.29 -20.12
CA ALA A 86 -3.75 5.37 -20.68
C ALA A 86 -3.33 5.06 -22.12
N PHE A 87 -2.92 3.80 -22.41
CA PHE A 87 -2.57 3.34 -23.73
C PHE A 87 -3.76 3.49 -24.70
N ALA A 88 -4.95 3.05 -24.29
CA ALA A 88 -6.15 3.20 -25.11
C ALA A 88 -6.46 4.69 -25.37
N ILE A 89 -6.41 5.52 -24.34
CA ILE A 89 -6.71 6.96 -24.44
C ILE A 89 -5.69 7.72 -25.30
N VAL A 90 -4.42 7.36 -25.31
CA VAL A 90 -3.39 8.07 -26.07
C VAL A 90 -3.36 7.59 -27.52
N TYR A 91 -3.22 6.29 -27.75
CA TYR A 91 -2.84 5.73 -29.06
C TYR A 91 -4.00 5.25 -29.92
N PHE A 92 -5.19 5.04 -29.35
CA PHE A 92 -6.34 4.62 -30.16
C PHE A 92 -7.26 5.80 -30.52
N ARG A 93 -7.89 5.70 -31.68
CA ARG A 93 -8.92 6.63 -32.14
C ARG A 93 -10.29 5.96 -31.98
N PHE A 94 -11.08 6.43 -31.04
CA PHE A 94 -12.44 5.95 -30.81
C PHE A 94 -13.37 7.14 -30.46
N PRO A 95 -14.69 7.01 -30.72
CA PRO A 95 -15.64 8.07 -30.40
C PRO A 95 -15.68 8.33 -28.89
N LEU A 96 -15.97 9.58 -28.51
CA LEU A 96 -16.11 10.01 -27.12
C LEU A 96 -14.87 9.79 -26.23
N LYS A 97 -13.67 9.61 -26.80
CA LYS A 97 -12.39 9.44 -26.09
C LYS A 97 -12.19 10.49 -24.97
N GLY A 98 -12.48 11.77 -25.25
CA GLY A 98 -12.40 12.84 -24.27
C GLY A 98 -13.38 12.67 -23.11
N LEU A 99 -14.61 12.21 -23.40
CA LEU A 99 -15.62 11.94 -22.37
C LEU A 99 -15.16 10.83 -21.41
N PHE A 100 -14.65 9.72 -21.94
CA PHE A 100 -14.12 8.62 -21.10
C PHE A 100 -12.95 9.08 -20.24
N PHE A 101 -12.05 9.89 -20.78
CA PHE A 101 -10.96 10.47 -19.97
C PHE A 101 -11.50 11.38 -18.86
N TRP A 102 -12.45 12.26 -19.15
CA TRP A 102 -13.06 13.13 -18.15
C TRP A 102 -13.85 12.33 -17.11
N MET A 103 -14.56 11.27 -17.48
CA MET A 103 -15.24 10.39 -16.54
C MET A 103 -14.24 9.79 -15.53
N ILE A 104 -13.10 9.26 -16.02
CA ILE A 104 -12.03 8.74 -15.13
C ILE A 104 -11.49 9.88 -14.24
N PHE A 105 -11.22 11.05 -14.83
CA PHE A 105 -10.64 12.17 -14.11
C PHE A 105 -11.55 12.73 -13.01
N ILE A 106 -12.85 12.83 -13.24
CA ILE A 106 -13.84 13.29 -12.26
C ILE A 106 -13.86 12.38 -11.02
N THR A 107 -13.55 11.09 -11.18
CA THR A 107 -13.48 10.17 -10.02
C THR A 107 -12.38 10.54 -9.02
N LEU A 108 -11.37 11.35 -9.41
CA LEU A 108 -10.38 11.90 -8.47
C LEU A 108 -10.99 12.91 -7.50
N MET A 109 -12.03 13.60 -7.92
CA MET A 109 -12.68 14.63 -7.11
C MET A 109 -13.62 14.08 -6.06
N LEU A 110 -13.99 12.78 -6.17
CA LEU A 110 -14.89 12.13 -5.22
C LEU A 110 -14.08 11.57 -4.03
N PRO A 111 -14.24 12.14 -2.82
CA PRO A 111 -13.63 11.58 -1.61
C PRO A 111 -14.03 10.12 -1.41
N VAL A 112 -13.10 9.31 -0.89
CA VAL A 112 -13.35 7.88 -0.62
C VAL A 112 -14.53 7.73 0.36
N GLU A 113 -14.64 8.63 1.30
CA GLU A 113 -15.67 8.66 2.35
C GLU A 113 -17.07 8.73 1.78
N VAL A 114 -17.27 9.47 0.69
CA VAL A 114 -18.59 9.63 0.04
C VAL A 114 -19.05 8.35 -0.63
N ARG A 115 -18.13 7.59 -1.23
CA ARG A 115 -18.44 6.38 -1.98
C ARG A 115 -18.35 5.09 -1.16
N ILE A 116 -17.87 5.16 0.08
CA ILE A 116 -17.59 3.96 0.89
C ILE A 116 -18.85 3.16 1.20
N GLY A 117 -19.94 3.85 1.54
CA GLY A 117 -21.25 3.21 1.84
C GLY A 117 -21.83 2.45 0.65
N PRO A 118 -22.00 3.08 -0.53
CA PRO A 118 -22.43 2.37 -1.74
C PRO A 118 -21.49 1.22 -2.14
N THR A 119 -20.17 1.41 -2.01
CA THR A 119 -19.19 0.35 -2.30
C THR A 119 -19.35 -0.84 -1.36
N TYR A 120 -19.52 -0.58 -0.06
CA TYR A 120 -19.76 -1.63 0.93
C TYR A 120 -21.01 -2.45 0.60
N LYS A 121 -22.12 -1.77 0.25
CA LYS A 121 -23.35 -2.44 -0.14
C LYS A 121 -23.14 -3.38 -1.31
N VAL A 122 -22.49 -2.94 -2.38
CA VAL A 122 -22.21 -3.77 -3.56
C VAL A 122 -21.32 -4.97 -3.19
N VAL A 123 -20.25 -4.76 -2.43
CA VAL A 123 -19.34 -5.83 -1.99
C VAL A 123 -20.05 -6.84 -1.10
N SER A 124 -20.96 -6.36 -0.23
CA SER A 124 -21.80 -7.20 0.62
C SER A 124 -22.81 -8.01 -0.19
N ASP A 125 -23.53 -7.36 -1.11
CA ASP A 125 -24.54 -8.01 -1.97
C ASP A 125 -23.90 -9.10 -2.88
N LEU A 126 -22.63 -8.92 -3.25
CA LEU A 126 -21.83 -9.90 -3.99
C LEU A 126 -21.20 -11.00 -3.12
N GLY A 127 -21.40 -10.97 -1.80
CA GLY A 127 -20.82 -11.96 -0.87
C GLY A 127 -19.29 -11.91 -0.77
N MET A 128 -18.68 -10.75 -1.04
CA MET A 128 -17.22 -10.61 -1.09
C MET A 128 -16.61 -10.11 0.24
N LEU A 129 -17.41 -9.87 1.29
CA LEU A 129 -16.89 -9.51 2.61
C LEU A 129 -15.96 -10.62 3.13
N ASN A 130 -15.00 -10.26 3.97
CA ASN A 130 -14.01 -11.20 4.53
C ASN A 130 -13.22 -11.99 3.47
N SER A 131 -12.90 -11.37 2.34
CA SER A 131 -12.13 -11.99 1.27
C SER A 131 -11.11 -11.03 0.66
N TYR A 132 -10.06 -11.58 0.03
CA TYR A 132 -9.11 -10.76 -0.73
C TYR A 132 -9.79 -10.00 -1.86
N ALA A 133 -10.80 -10.59 -2.51
CA ALA A 133 -11.56 -9.92 -3.55
C ALA A 133 -12.27 -8.67 -3.01
N GLY A 134 -12.95 -8.78 -1.88
CA GLY A 134 -13.61 -7.65 -1.24
C GLY A 134 -12.65 -6.56 -0.77
N LEU A 135 -11.46 -6.96 -0.28
CA LEU A 135 -10.42 -6.02 0.14
C LEU A 135 -9.75 -5.27 -1.03
N THR A 136 -9.70 -5.86 -2.22
CA THR A 136 -8.85 -5.36 -3.31
C THR A 136 -9.61 -4.84 -4.52
N ILE A 137 -10.62 -5.54 -5.02
CA ILE A 137 -11.33 -5.19 -6.27
C ILE A 137 -11.87 -3.76 -6.26
N PRO A 138 -12.52 -3.25 -5.17
CA PRO A 138 -12.99 -1.87 -5.15
C PRO A 138 -11.88 -0.81 -5.24
N LEU A 139 -10.63 -1.20 -4.98
CA LEU A 139 -9.48 -0.32 -4.89
C LEU A 139 -8.52 -0.42 -6.08
N ILE A 140 -8.70 -1.36 -7.03
CA ILE A 140 -7.77 -1.56 -8.16
C ILE A 140 -7.88 -0.51 -9.26
N ALA A 141 -8.91 0.32 -9.27
CA ALA A 141 -9.01 1.46 -10.18
C ALA A 141 -8.31 2.69 -9.61
N SER A 142 -7.56 3.41 -10.45
CA SER A 142 -6.86 4.62 -10.05
C SER A 142 -6.83 5.65 -11.17
N ALA A 143 -7.62 6.71 -11.00
CA ALA A 143 -7.58 7.83 -11.93
C ALA A 143 -6.24 8.57 -11.89
N THR A 144 -5.61 8.71 -10.71
CA THR A 144 -4.26 9.31 -10.58
C THR A 144 -3.22 8.56 -11.39
N ALA A 145 -3.16 7.23 -11.27
CA ALA A 145 -2.19 6.43 -12.01
C ALA A 145 -2.47 6.48 -13.53
N THR A 146 -3.73 6.44 -13.95
CA THR A 146 -4.13 6.59 -15.36
C THR A 146 -3.72 7.96 -15.90
N PHE A 147 -3.92 9.03 -15.12
CA PHE A 147 -3.50 10.38 -15.50
C PHE A 147 -1.98 10.47 -15.66
N LEU A 148 -1.19 9.95 -14.71
CA LEU A 148 0.26 9.99 -14.76
C LEU A 148 0.82 9.20 -15.95
N PHE A 149 0.31 8.00 -16.21
CA PHE A 149 0.71 7.24 -17.41
C PHE A 149 0.29 7.93 -18.70
N ARG A 150 -0.89 8.55 -18.74
CA ARG A 150 -1.30 9.33 -19.91
C ARG A 150 -0.35 10.50 -20.15
N GLN A 151 0.03 11.24 -19.12
CA GLN A 151 0.98 12.36 -19.27
C GLN A 151 2.34 11.85 -19.79
N PHE A 152 2.84 10.77 -19.24
CA PHE A 152 4.07 10.14 -19.71
C PHE A 152 3.94 9.70 -21.18
N PHE A 153 2.86 9.01 -21.57
CA PHE A 153 2.67 8.54 -22.93
C PHE A 153 2.56 9.67 -23.96
N LEU A 154 2.10 10.84 -23.56
CA LEU A 154 2.07 12.03 -24.41
C LEU A 154 3.47 12.64 -24.63
N THR A 155 4.47 12.27 -23.85
CA THR A 155 5.87 12.70 -24.06
C THR A 155 6.66 11.76 -24.95
N VAL A 156 6.11 10.59 -25.28
CA VAL A 156 6.76 9.61 -26.16
C VAL A 156 6.69 10.13 -27.60
N PRO A 157 7.84 10.23 -28.30
CA PRO A 157 7.90 10.73 -29.67
C PRO A 157 7.06 9.91 -30.66
N ASP A 158 6.32 10.60 -31.54
CA ASP A 158 5.50 9.94 -32.57
C ASP A 158 6.32 9.10 -33.54
N GLU A 159 7.59 9.44 -33.76
CA GLU A 159 8.53 8.72 -34.60
C GLU A 159 8.72 7.26 -34.16
N LEU A 160 8.63 6.97 -32.85
CA LEU A 160 8.69 5.60 -32.35
C LEU A 160 7.45 4.79 -32.74
N VAL A 161 6.28 5.45 -32.80
CA VAL A 161 5.03 4.80 -33.26
C VAL A 161 5.10 4.54 -34.76
N GLU A 162 5.61 5.51 -35.53
CA GLU A 162 5.76 5.37 -36.98
C GLU A 162 6.79 4.30 -37.36
N ALA A 163 7.95 4.27 -36.70
CA ALA A 163 8.97 3.24 -36.88
C ALA A 163 8.41 1.86 -36.59
N ALA A 164 7.70 1.68 -35.47
CA ALA A 164 7.06 0.40 -35.13
C ALA A 164 6.07 -0.07 -36.21
N ARG A 165 5.29 0.87 -36.77
CA ARG A 165 4.35 0.57 -37.86
C ARG A 165 5.06 0.17 -39.15
N MET A 166 6.17 0.84 -39.48
CA MET A 166 7.00 0.47 -40.67
C MET A 166 7.59 -0.93 -40.50
N ASP A 167 7.95 -1.32 -39.28
CA ASP A 167 8.41 -2.67 -38.94
C ASP A 167 7.28 -3.71 -38.85
N GLY A 168 6.05 -3.32 -39.17
CA GLY A 168 4.87 -4.21 -39.14
C GLY A 168 4.38 -4.56 -37.74
N ALA A 169 4.78 -3.81 -36.71
CA ALA A 169 4.31 -4.05 -35.35
C ALA A 169 2.86 -3.58 -35.18
N GLY A 170 2.01 -4.49 -34.70
CA GLY A 170 0.66 -4.13 -34.26
C GLY A 170 0.66 -3.36 -32.93
N PRO A 171 -0.49 -2.77 -32.53
CA PRO A 171 -0.58 -1.94 -31.32
C PRO A 171 -0.10 -2.64 -30.04
N MET A 172 -0.44 -3.91 -29.88
CA MET A 172 -0.04 -4.66 -28.67
C MET A 172 1.47 -4.98 -28.68
N ARG A 173 2.07 -5.21 -29.84
CA ARG A 173 3.53 -5.39 -29.95
C ARG A 173 4.25 -4.10 -29.63
N PHE A 174 3.78 -2.95 -30.12
CA PHE A 174 4.28 -1.62 -29.72
C PHE A 174 4.18 -1.40 -28.20
N PHE A 175 3.04 -1.79 -27.60
CA PHE A 175 2.86 -1.67 -26.14
C PHE A 175 3.89 -2.49 -25.36
N TRP A 176 4.07 -3.78 -25.69
CA TRP A 176 4.94 -4.68 -24.94
C TRP A 176 6.42 -4.44 -25.20
N ASP A 177 6.82 -4.21 -26.47
CA ASP A 177 8.21 -4.18 -26.88
C ASP A 177 8.83 -2.78 -26.74
N ILE A 178 8.03 -1.72 -26.79
CA ILE A 178 8.54 -0.33 -26.78
C ILE A 178 7.98 0.44 -25.60
N LEU A 179 6.66 0.58 -25.49
CA LEU A 179 6.03 1.49 -24.53
C LEU A 179 6.23 1.03 -23.08
N LEU A 180 6.04 -0.24 -22.79
CA LEU A 180 6.20 -0.81 -21.45
C LEU A 180 7.67 -0.74 -20.96
N PRO A 181 8.69 -1.08 -21.77
CA PRO A 181 10.09 -0.86 -21.41
C PRO A 181 10.46 0.60 -21.14
N LEU A 182 9.94 1.54 -21.93
CA LEU A 182 10.13 2.98 -21.69
C LEU A 182 9.48 3.44 -20.38
N SER A 183 8.38 2.81 -19.99
CA SER A 183 7.61 3.17 -18.78
C SER A 183 8.20 2.65 -17.48
N LYS A 184 9.30 1.87 -17.49
CA LYS A 184 9.84 1.18 -16.31
C LYS A 184 10.04 2.10 -15.11
N THR A 185 10.57 3.30 -15.32
CA THR A 185 10.82 4.27 -14.25
C THR A 185 9.51 4.79 -13.64
N SER A 186 8.54 5.14 -14.49
CA SER A 186 7.20 5.57 -14.05
C SER A 186 6.44 4.45 -13.33
N ILE A 187 6.55 3.22 -13.83
CA ILE A 187 5.97 2.04 -13.19
C ILE A 187 6.58 1.82 -11.81
N ALA A 188 7.92 1.92 -11.70
CA ALA A 188 8.61 1.74 -10.43
C ALA A 188 8.21 2.81 -9.40
N ALA A 189 8.13 4.07 -9.80
CA ALA A 189 7.68 5.15 -8.93
C ALA A 189 6.23 4.94 -8.45
N LEU A 190 5.33 4.61 -9.38
CA LEU A 190 3.93 4.31 -9.04
C LEU A 190 3.79 3.05 -8.19
N PHE A 191 4.63 2.04 -8.40
CA PHE A 191 4.63 0.83 -7.56
C PHE A 191 4.86 1.17 -6.09
N VAL A 192 5.88 1.97 -5.78
CA VAL A 192 6.15 2.40 -4.39
C VAL A 192 4.96 3.13 -3.79
N ILE A 193 4.43 4.11 -4.52
CA ILE A 193 3.30 4.92 -4.04
C ILE A 193 2.06 4.05 -3.80
N GLN A 194 1.72 3.17 -4.75
CA GLN A 194 0.52 2.33 -4.65
C GLN A 194 0.68 1.21 -3.64
N PHE A 195 1.90 0.67 -3.47
CA PHE A 195 2.18 -0.32 -2.43
C PHE A 195 2.00 0.27 -1.04
N ILE A 196 2.58 1.45 -0.77
CA ILE A 196 2.41 2.15 0.50
C ILE A 196 0.93 2.49 0.74
N TYR A 197 0.22 2.94 -0.30
CA TYR A 197 -1.22 3.18 -0.24
C TYR A 197 -1.99 1.91 0.13
N GLY A 198 -1.73 0.79 -0.55
CA GLY A 198 -2.40 -0.50 -0.29
C GLY A 198 -2.07 -1.09 1.09
N TRP A 199 -0.81 -0.95 1.54
CA TRP A 199 -0.36 -1.40 2.85
C TRP A 199 -1.02 -0.64 4.00
N ASN A 200 -1.16 0.68 3.87
CA ASN A 200 -1.71 1.56 4.90
C ASN A 200 -3.24 1.69 4.86
N GLN A 201 -3.93 0.82 4.11
CA GLN A 201 -5.40 0.84 4.08
C GLN A 201 -5.97 0.57 5.47
N TYR A 202 -6.86 1.47 5.92
CA TYR A 202 -7.50 1.37 7.23
C TYR A 202 -9.03 1.37 7.12
N LEU A 203 -9.60 2.43 6.55
CA LEU A 203 -11.05 2.66 6.58
C LEU A 203 -11.84 1.58 5.81
N TRP A 204 -11.35 1.21 4.63
CA TRP A 204 -12.00 0.17 3.83
C TRP A 204 -11.91 -1.23 4.48
N PRO A 205 -10.74 -1.73 4.88
CA PRO A 205 -10.65 -3.00 5.59
C PRO A 205 -11.45 -3.04 6.90
N LEU A 206 -11.53 -1.91 7.63
CA LEU A 206 -12.30 -1.82 8.86
C LEU A 206 -13.79 -2.19 8.67
N LEU A 207 -14.34 -1.87 7.49
CA LEU A 207 -15.72 -2.18 7.12
C LEU A 207 -15.85 -3.54 6.44
N ALA A 208 -14.89 -3.87 5.56
CA ALA A 208 -14.95 -5.05 4.70
C ALA A 208 -14.54 -6.35 5.41
N THR A 209 -13.90 -6.27 6.60
CA THR A 209 -13.46 -7.44 7.36
C THR A 209 -14.03 -7.47 8.77
N THR A 210 -14.62 -8.60 9.14
CA THR A 210 -15.17 -8.88 10.48
C THR A 210 -14.53 -10.09 11.13
N THR A 211 -13.78 -10.91 10.36
CA THR A 211 -13.07 -12.10 10.83
C THR A 211 -11.59 -11.80 11.03
N GLU A 212 -11.00 -12.29 12.10
CA GLU A 212 -9.60 -12.03 12.47
C GLU A 212 -8.61 -12.52 11.42
N ASP A 213 -8.92 -13.63 10.74
CA ASP A 213 -8.07 -14.21 9.69
C ASP A 213 -7.85 -13.29 8.49
N MET A 214 -8.73 -12.31 8.30
CA MET A 214 -8.68 -11.38 7.17
C MET A 214 -8.29 -9.97 7.59
N TYR A 215 -7.86 -9.75 8.83
CA TYR A 215 -7.42 -8.42 9.26
C TYR A 215 -6.05 -8.07 8.66
N PRO A 216 -5.91 -6.97 7.93
CA PRO A 216 -4.61 -6.35 7.65
C PRO A 216 -3.95 -5.88 8.94
N VAL A 217 -2.61 -5.77 8.93
CA VAL A 217 -1.82 -5.42 10.13
C VAL A 217 -2.24 -4.10 10.78
N VAL A 218 -2.66 -3.11 10.00
CA VAL A 218 -3.12 -1.80 10.52
C VAL A 218 -4.40 -1.97 11.35
N ILE A 219 -5.33 -2.83 10.91
CA ILE A 219 -6.54 -3.16 11.68
C ILE A 219 -6.17 -3.97 12.93
N GLY A 220 -5.24 -4.92 12.80
CA GLY A 220 -4.75 -5.71 13.92
C GLY A 220 -4.19 -4.84 15.05
N ILE A 221 -3.29 -3.89 14.73
CA ILE A 221 -2.74 -2.93 15.71
C ILE A 221 -3.88 -2.15 16.39
N LYS A 222 -4.83 -1.65 15.62
CA LYS A 222 -5.99 -0.94 16.19
C LYS A 222 -6.79 -1.80 17.18
N ARG A 223 -7.00 -3.08 16.84
CA ARG A 223 -7.73 -4.02 17.71
C ARG A 223 -6.94 -4.34 18.98
N MET A 224 -5.63 -4.49 18.89
CA MET A 224 -4.75 -4.68 20.06
C MET A 224 -4.86 -3.54 21.07
N ILE A 225 -5.00 -2.29 20.60
CA ILE A 225 -5.13 -1.09 21.45
C ILE A 225 -6.53 -0.94 22.03
N ALA A 226 -7.56 -1.50 21.41
CA ALA A 226 -8.96 -1.30 21.81
C ALA A 226 -9.36 -2.00 23.12
N GLY A 227 -8.52 -2.89 23.67
CA GLY A 227 -8.78 -3.65 24.90
C GLY A 227 -8.70 -2.84 26.20
N GLY A 228 -8.31 -1.58 26.17
CA GLY A 228 -8.12 -0.71 27.33
C GLY A 228 -6.71 -0.77 27.94
N ASP A 229 -6.22 0.34 28.51
CA ASP A 229 -4.83 0.51 28.91
C ASP A 229 -4.31 -0.50 29.95
N SER A 230 -5.16 -1.00 30.81
CA SER A 230 -4.78 -1.92 31.90
C SER A 230 -4.61 -3.38 31.46
N GLN A 231 -5.05 -3.75 30.24
CA GLN A 231 -4.98 -5.11 29.70
C GLN A 231 -4.10 -5.23 28.45
N ASN A 232 -3.58 -4.12 27.96
CA ASN A 232 -2.80 -4.13 26.72
C ASN A 232 -1.35 -4.58 26.97
N GLU A 233 -0.92 -5.56 26.22
CA GLU A 233 0.50 -5.94 26.13
C GLU A 233 1.23 -4.92 25.24
N TRP A 234 1.50 -3.72 25.78
CA TRP A 234 2.12 -2.61 25.03
C TRP A 234 3.44 -2.99 24.35
N ASN A 235 4.22 -3.87 24.95
CA ASN A 235 5.44 -4.42 24.33
C ASN A 235 5.13 -5.18 23.04
N VAL A 236 4.05 -5.98 22.99
CA VAL A 236 3.61 -6.73 21.80
C VAL A 236 3.03 -5.78 20.75
N VAL A 237 2.27 -4.77 21.18
CA VAL A 237 1.73 -3.71 20.28
C VAL A 237 2.88 -2.96 19.61
N MET A 238 3.90 -2.55 20.36
CA MET A 238 5.07 -1.85 19.84
C MET A 238 5.93 -2.75 18.93
N ALA A 239 6.13 -4.02 19.30
CA ALA A 239 6.80 -5.00 18.44
C ALA A 239 6.04 -5.17 17.11
N THR A 240 4.70 -5.24 17.17
CA THR A 240 3.85 -5.31 15.97
C THR A 240 3.98 -4.07 15.10
N ALA A 241 4.01 -2.89 15.70
CA ALA A 241 4.20 -1.63 14.97
C ALA A 241 5.56 -1.60 14.24
N ILE A 242 6.64 -2.00 14.92
CA ILE A 242 7.98 -2.11 14.29
C ILE A 242 7.96 -3.10 13.13
N LEU A 243 7.40 -4.31 13.33
CA LEU A 243 7.27 -5.31 12.27
C LEU A 243 6.46 -4.79 11.07
N ALA A 244 5.36 -4.08 11.35
CA ALA A 244 4.49 -3.52 10.30
C ALA A 244 5.17 -2.42 9.46
N MET A 245 6.20 -1.76 9.99
CA MET A 245 6.97 -0.75 9.24
C MET A 245 8.00 -1.37 8.29
N LEU A 246 8.45 -2.62 8.53
CA LEU A 246 9.53 -3.22 7.75
C LEU A 246 9.21 -3.41 6.25
N PRO A 247 8.03 -3.94 5.83
CA PRO A 247 7.77 -4.14 4.41
C PRO A 247 7.71 -2.84 3.59
N PRO A 248 7.01 -1.76 4.01
CA PRO A 248 7.09 -0.48 3.31
C PRO A 248 8.50 0.10 3.27
N ALA A 249 9.24 0.05 4.38
CA ALA A 249 10.63 0.53 4.44
C ALA A 249 11.53 -0.25 3.47
N PHE A 250 11.38 -1.57 3.41
CA PHE A 250 12.12 -2.43 2.49
C PHE A 250 11.83 -2.08 1.02
N VAL A 251 10.55 -1.88 0.66
CA VAL A 251 10.16 -1.48 -0.70
C VAL A 251 10.75 -0.12 -1.06
N VAL A 252 10.70 0.86 -0.15
CA VAL A 252 11.29 2.19 -0.38
C VAL A 252 12.80 2.09 -0.59
N VAL A 253 13.53 1.37 0.29
CA VAL A 253 14.99 1.23 0.20
C VAL A 253 15.41 0.50 -1.09
N LEU A 254 14.70 -0.56 -1.48
CA LEU A 254 14.99 -1.27 -2.72
C LEU A 254 14.76 -0.40 -3.96
N MET A 255 13.70 0.39 -3.95
CA MET A 255 13.25 1.12 -5.14
C MET A 255 13.70 2.59 -5.17
N GLN A 256 14.39 3.07 -4.13
CA GLN A 256 14.82 4.48 -4.04
C GLN A 256 15.62 4.96 -5.26
N LYS A 257 16.49 4.10 -5.84
CA LYS A 257 17.29 4.44 -7.02
C LYS A 257 16.41 4.70 -8.26
N TRP A 258 15.32 3.96 -8.40
CA TRP A 258 14.37 4.08 -9.52
C TRP A 258 13.44 5.26 -9.31
N PHE A 259 13.03 5.48 -8.08
CA PHE A 259 12.20 6.61 -7.68
C PHE A 259 12.92 7.96 -7.89
N VAL A 260 14.17 8.07 -7.45
CA VAL A 260 15.00 9.29 -7.62
C VAL A 260 15.25 9.55 -9.11
N LYS A 261 15.53 8.51 -9.91
CA LYS A 261 15.70 8.66 -11.36
C LYS A 261 14.43 9.19 -12.04
N GLY A 262 13.27 8.66 -11.68
CA GLY A 262 11.98 9.08 -12.24
C GLY A 262 11.59 10.52 -11.92
N LEU A 263 12.05 11.05 -10.79
CA LEU A 263 11.83 12.45 -10.43
C LEU A 263 12.81 13.41 -11.15
N VAL A 264 14.06 12.99 -11.34
CA VAL A 264 15.12 13.83 -11.94
C VAL A 264 15.03 13.86 -13.47
N ASP A 265 14.65 12.74 -14.11
CA ASP A 265 14.52 12.68 -15.59
C ASP A 265 13.30 13.48 -16.11
N THR A 266 12.39 13.92 -15.22
CA THR A 266 11.24 14.76 -15.59
C THR A 266 11.62 16.26 -15.66
N GLU A 267 12.81 16.66 -15.19
CA GLU A 267 13.29 18.05 -15.20
C GLU A 267 14.23 18.37 -16.38
N LYS A 268 14.46 17.45 -17.30
CA LYS A 268 15.20 17.68 -18.55
C LYS A 268 14.28 17.53 -19.75
#